data_cde2e64b07f89f8993d14fc4950ea9db
#
_entry.id   cde2e64b07f89f8993d14fc4950ea9db
#
_cell.length_a   1.000
_cell.length_b   1.000
_cell.length_c   1.000
_cell.angle_alpha   90.00
_cell.angle_beta   90.00
_cell.angle_gamma   90.00
#
_symmetry.space_group_name_H-M   'P 1'
#
loop_
_entity.id
_entity.type
_entity.pdbx_description
1 polymer ?
#
loop_
_entity_poly.entity_id
_entity_poly.type
_entity_poly.pdbx_seq_one_letter_code
_entity_poly.pdbx_strand_id
1 'polypeptide(L)'
;MTGPPVPPAEPTASYPSHPGTRVSIHVTVHDRSGHRSLTTELLQRARRAGVAGATVFRAVEGFGASGRTHRTHLVGEDAPVAVVVVDRPEVVEAFLSELGGLLDGVLVVREDVEIVEV
;
A
#
# COMPACT_ATOMS: atom_id res chain seq x y z
N MET A 1 23.58 -34.67 8.52
CA MET A 1 24.74 -33.77 8.57
C MET A 1 24.60 -32.73 7.50
N THR A 2 24.67 -31.48 7.92
CA THR A 2 24.64 -30.38 7.00
C THR A 2 26.07 -30.03 6.60
N GLY A 3 26.29 -29.86 5.29
CA GLY A 3 27.56 -29.34 4.81
C GLY A 3 27.77 -27.87 5.19
N PRO A 4 28.90 -27.30 4.84
CA PRO A 4 29.10 -25.87 5.07
C PRO A 4 28.03 -25.05 4.34
N PRO A 5 27.62 -23.90 4.91
CA PRO A 5 26.64 -23.08 4.22
C PRO A 5 27.16 -22.67 2.86
N VAL A 6 26.28 -22.75 1.88
CA VAL A 6 26.59 -22.27 0.54
C VAL A 6 26.56 -20.75 0.58
N PRO A 7 27.63 -20.05 0.18
CA PRO A 7 27.58 -18.62 0.14
C PRO A 7 26.53 -18.15 -0.86
N PRO A 8 25.89 -17.01 -0.60
CA PRO A 8 24.96 -16.46 -1.57
C PRO A 8 25.67 -16.23 -2.89
N ALA A 9 24.98 -16.50 -3.98
CA ALA A 9 25.51 -16.20 -5.30
C ALA A 9 25.79 -14.70 -5.41
N GLU A 10 26.94 -14.35 -5.91
CA GLU A 10 27.22 -12.96 -6.18
C GLU A 10 26.34 -12.49 -7.33
N PRO A 11 25.75 -11.30 -7.22
CA PRO A 11 24.96 -10.77 -8.31
C PRO A 11 25.82 -10.57 -9.55
N THR A 12 25.33 -11.04 -10.68
CA THR A 12 25.99 -10.82 -11.97
C THR A 12 25.88 -9.40 -12.45
N ALA A 13 24.92 -8.67 -11.88
CA ALA A 13 24.73 -7.23 -12.11
C ALA A 13 24.19 -6.63 -10.83
N SER A 14 24.66 -5.47 -10.49
CA SER A 14 24.09 -4.69 -9.40
C SER A 14 23.46 -3.45 -9.99
N TYR A 15 22.27 -3.14 -9.49
CA TYR A 15 21.56 -1.95 -9.88
C TYR A 15 21.67 -0.91 -8.77
N PRO A 16 21.82 0.37 -9.12
CA PRO A 16 21.72 1.40 -8.10
C PRO A 16 20.34 1.35 -7.46
N SER A 17 20.28 1.77 -6.23
CA SER A 17 19.03 1.80 -5.50
C SER A 17 19.01 3.01 -4.57
N HIS A 18 17.83 3.33 -4.10
CA HIS A 18 17.66 4.40 -3.12
C HIS A 18 16.56 4.03 -2.14
N PRO A 19 16.56 4.66 -0.96
CA PRO A 19 15.51 4.39 0.01
C PRO A 19 14.14 4.79 -0.50
N GLY A 20 13.15 4.01 -0.13
CA GLY A 20 11.76 4.29 -0.42
C GLY A 20 10.88 3.92 0.75
N THR A 21 9.64 4.27 0.63
CA THR A 21 8.60 3.87 1.58
C THR A 21 7.45 3.27 0.81
N ARG A 22 6.97 2.14 1.30
CA ARG A 22 5.73 1.53 0.81
C ARG A 22 4.65 1.74 1.85
N VAL A 23 3.53 2.26 1.41
CA VAL A 23 2.35 2.42 2.24
C VAL A 23 1.25 1.55 1.68
N SER A 24 0.58 0.82 2.56
CA SER A 24 -0.60 0.03 2.22
C SER A 24 -1.76 0.56 3.03
N ILE A 25 -2.79 1.02 2.33
CA ILE A 25 -3.99 1.58 2.94
C ILE A 25 -5.10 0.56 2.76
N HIS A 26 -5.59 0.02 3.87
CA HIS A 26 -6.52 -1.10 3.85
C HIS A 26 -7.95 -0.59 4.04
N VAL A 27 -8.73 -0.75 3.00
CA VAL A 27 -10.14 -0.33 2.95
C VAL A 27 -11.00 -1.48 2.45
N THR A 28 -12.26 -1.24 2.26
CA THR A 28 -13.14 -2.18 1.56
C THR A 28 -13.69 -1.50 0.32
N VAL A 29 -14.22 -2.28 -0.60
CA VAL A 29 -14.84 -1.72 -1.80
C VAL A 29 -16.04 -0.85 -1.47
N HIS A 30 -16.59 -1.00 -0.27
CA HIS A 30 -17.78 -0.30 0.18
C HIS A 30 -17.47 1.03 0.87
N ASP A 31 -16.23 1.27 1.27
CA ASP A 31 -15.88 2.51 1.95
C ASP A 31 -16.02 3.70 1.02
N ARG A 32 -16.52 4.79 1.56
CA ARG A 32 -16.86 5.99 0.81
C ARG A 32 -16.15 7.23 1.34
N SER A 33 -15.92 8.15 0.44
CA SER A 33 -15.53 9.51 0.75
C SER A 33 -16.55 10.40 0.04
N GLY A 34 -17.56 10.85 0.77
CA GLY A 34 -18.68 11.56 0.16
C GLY A 34 -19.42 10.63 -0.81
N HIS A 35 -19.54 11.06 -2.06
CA HIS A 35 -20.22 10.29 -3.10
C HIS A 35 -19.30 9.32 -3.84
N ARG A 36 -18.00 9.40 -3.62
CA ARG A 36 -17.02 8.56 -4.30
C ARG A 36 -16.65 7.38 -3.44
N SER A 37 -16.18 6.32 -4.07
CA SER A 37 -15.52 5.27 -3.33
C SER A 37 -14.23 5.83 -2.73
N LEU A 38 -13.89 5.38 -1.54
CA LEU A 38 -12.65 5.80 -0.89
C LEU A 38 -11.44 5.40 -1.71
N THR A 39 -11.48 4.21 -2.32
CA THR A 39 -10.41 3.75 -3.20
C THR A 39 -10.15 4.74 -4.34
N THR A 40 -11.22 5.20 -5.01
CA THR A 40 -11.10 6.16 -6.10
C THR A 40 -10.51 7.48 -5.60
N GLU A 41 -10.98 7.95 -4.45
CA GLU A 41 -10.48 9.20 -3.88
C GLU A 41 -8.98 9.08 -3.53
N LEU A 42 -8.57 7.96 -2.95
CA LEU A 42 -7.16 7.74 -2.62
C LEU A 42 -6.29 7.72 -3.87
N LEU A 43 -6.75 7.07 -4.93
CA LEU A 43 -6.00 7.04 -6.19
C LEU A 43 -5.86 8.44 -6.79
N GLN A 44 -6.91 9.23 -6.75
CA GLN A 44 -6.86 10.59 -7.28
C GLN A 44 -5.94 11.48 -6.45
N ARG A 45 -5.97 11.32 -5.14
CA ARG A 45 -5.09 12.08 -4.25
C ARG A 45 -3.63 11.71 -4.49
N ALA A 46 -3.36 10.41 -4.68
CA ALA A 46 -2.01 9.94 -4.99
C ALA A 46 -1.50 10.55 -6.30
N ARG A 47 -2.35 10.59 -7.31
CA ARG A 47 -1.99 11.18 -8.60
C ARG A 47 -1.69 12.66 -8.47
N ARG A 48 -2.52 13.40 -7.73
CA ARG A 48 -2.31 14.83 -7.50
C ARG A 48 -1.07 15.12 -6.68
N ALA A 49 -0.74 14.25 -5.76
CA ALA A 49 0.45 14.40 -4.94
C ALA A 49 1.75 14.11 -5.70
N GLY A 50 1.63 13.60 -6.93
CA GLY A 50 2.79 13.34 -7.76
C GLY A 50 3.55 12.09 -7.40
N VAL A 51 2.93 11.14 -6.68
CA VAL A 51 3.58 9.85 -6.42
C VAL A 51 3.79 9.10 -7.73
N ALA A 52 4.87 8.34 -7.81
CA ALA A 52 5.26 7.63 -9.03
C ALA A 52 4.22 6.60 -9.47
N GLY A 53 3.51 6.01 -8.53
CA GLY A 53 2.46 5.07 -8.88
C GLY A 53 1.67 4.62 -7.68
N ALA A 54 0.47 4.11 -7.94
CA ALA A 54 -0.40 3.53 -6.94
C ALA A 54 -1.09 2.32 -7.55
N THR A 55 -1.22 1.26 -6.76
CA THR A 55 -1.82 0.02 -7.21
C THR A 55 -2.91 -0.39 -6.25
N VAL A 56 -4.01 -0.89 -6.78
CA VAL A 56 -5.09 -1.40 -5.96
C VAL A 56 -5.06 -2.92 -6.04
N PHE A 57 -4.94 -3.56 -4.88
CA PHE A 57 -5.03 -5.01 -4.77
C PHE A 57 -6.36 -5.36 -4.13
N ARG A 58 -7.13 -6.17 -4.80
CA ARG A 58 -8.38 -6.66 -4.28
C ARG A 58 -8.15 -8.05 -3.70
N ALA A 59 -8.53 -8.24 -2.45
CA ALA A 59 -8.34 -9.53 -1.80
C ALA A 59 -9.32 -10.55 -2.38
N VAL A 60 -8.82 -11.76 -2.53
CA VAL A 60 -9.65 -12.91 -2.90
C VAL A 60 -10.41 -13.39 -1.66
N GLU A 61 -9.74 -13.33 -0.49
CA GLU A 61 -10.31 -13.78 0.76
C GLU A 61 -9.59 -13.06 1.90
N GLY A 62 -10.25 -12.82 2.99
CA GLY A 62 -9.63 -12.17 4.14
C GLY A 62 -10.65 -11.51 5.05
N PHE A 63 -10.19 -10.91 6.13
CA PHE A 63 -11.06 -10.18 7.07
C PHE A 63 -10.23 -9.12 7.81
N GLY A 64 -10.93 -8.18 8.44
CA GLY A 64 -10.27 -7.15 9.22
C GLY A 64 -9.57 -6.10 8.37
N ALA A 65 -10.01 -5.89 7.15
CA ALA A 65 -9.36 -5.00 6.21
C ALA A 65 -9.49 -3.53 6.56
N SER A 66 -10.52 -3.15 7.30
CA SER A 66 -10.78 -1.76 7.62
C SER A 66 -11.36 -1.66 9.02
N GLY A 67 -10.94 -0.63 9.75
CA GLY A 67 -11.54 -0.31 11.04
C GLY A 67 -12.97 0.18 10.97
N ARG A 68 -13.46 0.47 9.78
CA ARG A 68 -14.80 0.99 9.58
C ARG A 68 -15.85 -0.09 9.44
N THR A 69 -15.45 -1.31 9.14
CA THR A 69 -16.37 -2.40 8.97
C THR A 69 -16.16 -3.43 10.05
N HIS A 70 -17.26 -3.97 10.56
CA HIS A 70 -17.24 -5.04 11.54
C HIS A 70 -17.65 -6.37 10.92
N ARG A 71 -17.82 -6.40 9.63
CA ARG A 71 -18.27 -7.60 8.96
C ARG A 71 -17.11 -8.54 8.72
N THR A 72 -17.39 -9.80 8.91
CA THR A 72 -16.43 -10.85 8.65
C THR A 72 -16.68 -11.55 7.31
N HIS A 73 -17.80 -11.24 6.68
CA HIS A 73 -18.09 -11.75 5.35
C HIS A 73 -17.41 -10.88 4.32
N LEU A 74 -16.68 -11.49 3.44
CA LEU A 74 -15.78 -10.78 2.56
C LEU A 74 -16.07 -11.10 1.11
N VAL A 75 -17.35 -11.18 0.82
CA VAL A 75 -17.81 -11.43 -0.54
C VAL A 75 -18.37 -10.13 -1.10
N GLY A 76 -18.02 -9.83 -2.33
CA GLY A 76 -18.57 -8.69 -3.02
C GLY A 76 -18.13 -7.36 -2.45
N GLU A 77 -19.08 -6.55 -2.01
CA GLU A 77 -18.84 -5.17 -1.57
C GLU A 77 -18.02 -5.05 -0.29
N ASP A 78 -17.97 -6.09 0.50
CA ASP A 78 -17.20 -6.10 1.74
C ASP A 78 -15.79 -6.63 1.55
N ALA A 79 -15.40 -6.90 0.32
CA ALA A 79 -14.07 -7.44 0.05
C ALA A 79 -12.97 -6.46 0.45
N PRO A 80 -11.91 -6.94 1.11
CA PRO A 80 -10.77 -6.10 1.45
C PRO A 80 -10.05 -5.60 0.19
N VAL A 81 -9.57 -4.37 0.28
CA VAL A 81 -8.81 -3.73 -0.79
C VAL A 81 -7.61 -3.07 -0.16
N ALA A 82 -6.45 -3.22 -0.77
CA ALA A 82 -5.27 -2.49 -0.37
C ALA A 82 -4.87 -1.52 -1.47
N VAL A 83 -4.77 -0.25 -1.13
CA VAL A 83 -4.19 0.76 -2.01
C VAL A 83 -2.74 0.89 -1.63
N VAL A 84 -1.84 0.55 -2.53
CA VAL A 84 -0.41 0.52 -2.26
C VAL A 84 0.29 1.60 -3.05
N VAL A 85 1.07 2.40 -2.35
CA VAL A 85 1.86 3.49 -2.92
C VAL A 85 3.31 3.28 -2.53
N VAL A 86 4.22 3.44 -3.48
CA VAL A 86 5.66 3.36 -3.22
C VAL A 86 6.31 4.58 -3.87
N ASP A 87 7.11 5.27 -3.09
CA ASP A 87 7.92 6.38 -3.60
C ASP A 87 9.01 6.69 -2.58
N ARG A 88 9.74 7.75 -2.81
CA ARG A 88 10.72 8.25 -1.84
C ARG A 88 10.03 8.62 -0.52
N PRO A 89 10.71 8.46 0.61
CA PRO A 89 10.08 8.69 1.91
C PRO A 89 9.38 10.04 2.03
N GLU A 90 10.02 11.11 1.57
CA GLU A 90 9.46 12.45 1.69
C GLU A 90 8.20 12.63 0.86
N VAL A 91 8.11 11.96 -0.30
CA VAL A 91 6.93 12.02 -1.15
C VAL A 91 5.76 11.30 -0.48
N VAL A 92 6.03 10.11 0.05
CA VAL A 92 4.99 9.32 0.73
C VAL A 92 4.49 10.03 1.99
N GLU A 93 5.41 10.62 2.77
CA GLU A 93 5.00 11.34 3.98
C GLU A 93 4.13 12.57 3.65
N ALA A 94 4.48 13.31 2.60
CA ALA A 94 3.68 14.44 2.17
C ALA A 94 2.29 13.99 1.71
N PHE A 95 2.22 12.88 1.00
CA PHE A 95 0.96 12.31 0.57
C PHE A 95 0.08 11.92 1.77
N LEU A 96 0.65 11.19 2.73
CA LEU A 96 -0.09 10.78 3.93
C LEU A 96 -0.60 11.99 4.72
N SER A 97 0.23 13.01 4.86
CA SER A 97 -0.15 14.23 5.56
C SER A 97 -1.33 14.92 4.90
N GLU A 98 -1.36 14.92 3.59
CA GLU A 98 -2.45 15.53 2.83
C GLU A 98 -3.77 14.79 3.01
N LEU A 99 -3.73 13.47 3.20
CA LEU A 99 -4.96 12.69 3.34
C LEU A 99 -5.72 13.01 4.63
N GLY A 100 -5.00 13.31 5.71
CA GLY A 100 -5.62 13.75 6.95
C GLY A 100 -6.76 12.86 7.41
N GLY A 101 -7.92 13.46 7.60
CA GLY A 101 -9.10 12.76 8.11
C GLY A 101 -9.65 11.65 7.22
N LEU A 102 -9.24 11.57 5.97
CA LEU A 102 -9.64 10.46 5.11
C LEU A 102 -9.20 9.12 5.66
N LEU A 103 -8.14 9.12 6.46
CA LEU A 103 -7.56 7.89 7.01
C LEU A 103 -8.11 7.53 8.39
N ASP A 104 -9.07 8.28 8.92
CA ASP A 104 -9.64 7.99 10.23
C ASP A 104 -10.29 6.61 10.22
N GLY A 105 -9.87 5.76 11.18
CA GLY A 105 -10.38 4.41 11.31
C GLY A 105 -9.89 3.45 10.26
N VAL A 106 -8.92 3.83 9.45
CA VAL A 106 -8.37 3.02 8.38
C VAL A 106 -7.04 2.42 8.83
N LEU A 107 -6.81 1.15 8.53
CA LEU A 107 -5.53 0.53 8.79
C LEU A 107 -4.53 0.98 7.73
N VAL A 108 -3.46 1.61 8.18
CA VAL A 108 -2.38 2.05 7.30
C VAL A 108 -1.09 1.40 7.78
N VAL A 109 -0.41 0.74 6.87
CA VAL A 109 0.87 0.10 7.15
C VAL A 109 1.94 0.80 6.33
N ARG A 110 3.06 1.09 6.96
CA ARG A 110 4.19 1.75 6.31
C ARG A 110 5.43 0.91 6.50
N GLU A 111 6.19 0.73 5.42
CA GLU A 111 7.39 -0.08 5.43
C GLU A 111 8.52 0.66 4.72
N ASP A 112 9.73 0.52 5.26
CA ASP A 112 10.92 0.96 4.56
C ASP A 112 11.26 -0.06 3.49
N VAL A 113 11.54 0.42 2.30
CA VAL A 113 11.88 -0.44 1.17
C VAL A 113 13.09 0.15 0.44
N GLU A 114 13.63 -0.65 -0.45
CA GLU A 114 14.71 -0.21 -1.34
C GLU A 114 14.14 -0.17 -2.75
N ILE A 115 14.23 0.98 -3.38
CA ILE A 115 13.76 1.15 -4.77
C ILE A 115 14.95 0.94 -5.68
N VAL A 116 14.86 -0.04 -6.55
CA VAL A 116 15.92 -0.43 -7.46
C VAL A 116 15.75 0.27 -8.79
N GLU A 117 16.82 0.89 -9.27
CA GLU A 117 16.84 1.54 -10.59
C GLU A 117 17.30 0.51 -11.62
N VAL A 118 16.43 0.15 -12.54
CA VAL A 118 16.74 -0.83 -13.58
C VAL A 118 16.84 -0.23 -14.97
#